data_33dcd2912b8d5631e05a25d95569647c
#
_entry.id   33dcd2912b8d5631e05a25d95569647c
#
_cell.length_a   1.000
_cell.length_b   1.000
_cell.length_c   1.000
_cell.angle_alpha   90.00
_cell.angle_beta   90.00
_cell.angle_gamma   90.00
#
_symmetry.space_group_name_H-M   'P 1'
#
loop_
_entity.id
_entity.type
_entity.pdbx_description
1 polymer ?
#
loop_
_entity_poly.entity_id
_entity_poly.type
_entity_poly.pdbx_seq_one_letter_code
_entity_poly.pdbx_strand_id
1 'polypeptide(L)'
;MKIISWNARGLGSSNKRRVIKDFLRSENPDVVMIQETKKEKCDRRFVSSVWMVRNKDWVVLPAFGASGGILFIWDSKKLCKEEVVLGSFSMSVKFALDGCGPFWISTVYGPNSRSLMKDFWV
;
A
#
# COMPACT_ATOMS: atom_id res chain seq x y z
N MET A 1 -0.16 -16.13 2.85
CA MET A 1 -0.33 -14.67 3.03
C MET A 1 -1.00 -14.08 1.81
N LYS A 2 -1.97 -13.24 2.00
CA LYS A 2 -2.68 -12.60 0.89
C LYS A 2 -2.28 -11.14 0.78
N ILE A 3 -1.77 -10.76 -0.39
CA ILE A 3 -1.30 -9.42 -0.69
C ILE A 3 -2.12 -8.87 -1.85
N ILE A 4 -2.65 -7.66 -1.68
CA ILE A 4 -3.39 -6.99 -2.75
C ILE A 4 -2.64 -5.73 -3.16
N SER A 5 -2.43 -5.57 -4.46
CA SER A 5 -1.82 -4.39 -5.04
C SER A 5 -2.85 -3.72 -5.94
N TRP A 6 -3.03 -2.42 -5.78
CA TRP A 6 -4.08 -1.67 -6.47
C TRP A 6 -3.56 -0.31 -6.91
N ASN A 7 -3.65 -0.02 -8.20
CA ASN A 7 -3.37 1.32 -8.69
C ASN A 7 -4.66 2.14 -8.60
N ALA A 8 -4.70 3.10 -7.68
CA ALA A 8 -5.91 3.83 -7.37
C ALA A 8 -6.22 4.98 -8.32
N ARG A 9 -5.19 5.48 -9.01
CA ARG A 9 -5.34 6.69 -9.85
C ARG A 9 -5.95 7.85 -9.07
N GLY A 10 -5.48 8.03 -7.83
CA GLY A 10 -5.96 9.05 -6.91
C GLY A 10 -6.96 8.51 -5.89
N LEU A 11 -6.76 8.86 -4.62
CA LEU A 11 -7.63 8.45 -3.52
C LEU A 11 -8.44 9.60 -2.94
N GLY A 12 -8.55 10.72 -3.66
CA GLY A 12 -9.27 11.88 -3.15
C GLY A 12 -10.77 11.69 -3.03
N SER A 13 -11.35 10.84 -3.87
CA SER A 13 -12.79 10.60 -3.88
C SER A 13 -13.22 9.66 -2.76
N SER A 14 -14.17 10.08 -1.94
CA SER A 14 -14.73 9.23 -0.88
C SER A 14 -15.43 8.01 -1.47
N ASN A 15 -16.01 8.15 -2.65
CA ASN A 15 -16.67 7.06 -3.35
C ASN A 15 -15.67 5.97 -3.74
N LYS A 16 -14.53 6.37 -4.27
CA LYS A 16 -13.47 5.43 -4.65
C LYS A 16 -12.92 4.70 -3.42
N ARG A 17 -12.69 5.42 -2.32
CA ARG A 17 -12.23 4.80 -1.09
C ARG A 17 -13.23 3.78 -0.55
N ARG A 18 -14.52 4.09 -0.66
CA ARG A 18 -15.57 3.16 -0.23
C ARG A 18 -15.58 1.89 -1.07
N VAL A 19 -15.43 2.01 -2.38
CA VAL A 19 -15.36 0.85 -3.28
C VAL A 19 -14.18 -0.04 -2.93
N ILE A 20 -13.01 0.57 -2.70
CA ILE A 20 -11.82 -0.19 -2.31
C ILE A 20 -12.04 -0.86 -0.95
N LYS A 21 -12.61 -0.13 -0.01
CA LYS A 21 -12.86 -0.65 1.34
C LYS A 21 -13.81 -1.86 1.32
N ASP A 22 -14.87 -1.79 0.52
CA ASP A 22 -15.81 -2.90 0.40
C ASP A 22 -15.15 -4.12 -0.24
N PHE A 23 -14.32 -3.91 -1.26
CA PHE A 23 -13.56 -4.96 -1.89
C PHE A 23 -12.59 -5.63 -0.90
N LEU A 24 -11.84 -4.81 -0.17
CA LEU A 24 -10.87 -5.33 0.81
C LEU A 24 -11.55 -6.09 1.94
N ARG A 25 -12.76 -5.67 2.32
CA ARG A 25 -13.52 -6.40 3.33
C ARG A 25 -13.86 -7.81 2.86
N SER A 26 -14.25 -7.97 1.61
CA SER A 26 -14.59 -9.29 1.08
C SER A 26 -13.35 -10.15 0.85
N GLU A 27 -12.22 -9.56 0.49
CA GLU A 27 -11.00 -10.30 0.21
C GLU A 27 -10.19 -10.63 1.44
N ASN A 28 -10.31 -9.84 2.50
CA ASN A 28 -9.63 -10.03 3.77
C ASN A 28 -8.12 -10.27 3.62
N PRO A 29 -7.39 -9.34 3.03
CA PRO A 29 -5.94 -9.50 2.83
C PRO A 29 -5.14 -9.30 4.11
N ASP A 30 -3.86 -9.64 4.06
CA ASP A 30 -2.91 -9.34 5.13
C ASP A 30 -2.14 -8.05 4.86
N VAL A 31 -1.90 -7.75 3.59
CA VAL A 31 -1.16 -6.56 3.16
C VAL A 31 -1.89 -5.93 1.96
N VAL A 32 -1.96 -4.61 1.98
CA VAL A 32 -2.54 -3.83 0.89
C VAL A 32 -1.54 -2.78 0.45
N MET A 33 -1.23 -2.76 -0.83
CA MET A 33 -0.35 -1.76 -1.43
C MET A 33 -1.14 -0.96 -2.45
N ILE A 34 -1.25 0.35 -2.24
CA ILE A 34 -2.01 1.21 -3.14
C ILE A 34 -1.04 2.19 -3.79
N GLN A 35 -0.97 2.14 -5.11
CA GLN A 35 -0.14 3.03 -5.90
C GLN A 35 -0.97 4.20 -6.44
N GLU A 36 -0.29 5.29 -6.79
CA GLU A 36 -0.92 6.50 -7.31
C GLU A 36 -1.99 7.05 -6.40
N THR A 37 -1.68 7.17 -5.11
CA THR A 37 -2.64 7.73 -4.15
C THR A 37 -2.92 9.20 -4.43
N LYS A 38 -1.93 9.93 -4.98
CA LYS A 38 -1.95 11.38 -5.20
C LYS A 38 -2.19 12.15 -3.91
N LYS A 39 -1.72 11.60 -2.79
CA LYS A 39 -1.84 12.20 -1.46
C LYS A 39 -0.47 12.40 -0.84
N GLU A 40 -0.25 13.56 -0.25
CA GLU A 40 0.98 13.84 0.50
C GLU A 40 0.95 13.20 1.87
N LYS A 41 -0.20 13.20 2.52
CA LYS A 41 -0.36 12.71 3.89
C LYS A 41 -1.55 11.78 3.98
N CYS A 42 -1.41 10.74 4.79
CA CYS A 42 -2.48 9.80 5.08
C CYS A 42 -2.49 9.57 6.59
N ASP A 43 -3.46 10.14 7.28
CA ASP A 43 -3.63 9.92 8.71
C ASP A 43 -4.46 8.65 8.95
N ARG A 44 -4.62 8.29 10.22
CA ARG A 44 -5.38 7.07 10.59
C ARG A 44 -6.80 7.11 10.07
N ARG A 45 -7.44 8.25 10.12
CA ARG A 45 -8.81 8.41 9.66
C ARG A 45 -8.93 8.16 8.16
N PHE A 46 -7.98 8.70 7.40
CA PHE A 46 -7.92 8.49 5.95
C PHE A 46 -7.66 7.03 5.63
N VAL A 47 -6.67 6.41 6.28
CA VAL A 47 -6.34 5.00 6.07
C VAL A 47 -7.53 4.12 6.41
N SER A 48 -8.26 4.42 7.48
CA SER A 48 -9.46 3.68 7.85
C SER A 48 -10.58 3.81 6.83
N SER A 49 -10.61 4.90 6.07
CA SER A 49 -11.60 5.06 5.00
C SER A 49 -11.29 4.18 3.79
N VAL A 50 -10.06 3.63 3.72
CA VAL A 50 -9.63 2.74 2.65
C VAL A 50 -9.70 1.28 3.08
N TRP A 51 -9.30 0.97 4.30
CA TRP A 51 -9.30 -0.40 4.80
C TRP A 51 -9.61 -0.41 6.30
N MET A 52 -10.72 -1.06 6.65
CA MET A 52 -11.21 -1.12 8.03
C MET A 52 -10.74 -2.35 8.78
N VAL A 53 -9.44 -2.62 8.75
CA VAL A 53 -8.89 -3.66 9.61
C VAL A 53 -8.66 -3.07 11.00
N ARG A 54 -8.94 -3.86 12.02
CA ARG A 54 -8.91 -3.38 13.40
C ARG A 54 -7.52 -2.95 13.85
N ASN A 55 -6.53 -3.80 13.61
CA ASN A 55 -5.15 -3.53 13.98
C ASN A 55 -4.37 -3.32 12.69
N LYS A 56 -3.99 -2.08 12.43
CA LYS A 56 -3.27 -1.75 11.21
C LYS A 56 -2.13 -0.81 11.49
N ASP A 57 -1.11 -0.95 10.67
CA ASP A 57 -0.03 0.00 10.59
C ASP A 57 0.20 0.30 9.11
N TRP A 58 0.87 1.38 8.81
CA TRP A 58 1.05 1.77 7.41
C TRP A 58 2.27 2.65 7.25
N VAL A 59 2.75 2.74 6.00
CA VAL A 59 3.81 3.64 5.59
C VAL A 59 3.34 4.37 4.33
N VAL A 60 3.67 5.65 4.25
CA VAL A 60 3.29 6.49 3.12
C VAL A 60 4.54 6.95 2.39
N LEU A 61 4.58 6.75 1.08
CA LEU A 61 5.49 7.48 0.21
C LEU A 61 4.67 8.65 -0.34
N PRO A 62 4.98 9.90 0.06
CA PRO A 62 4.12 11.02 -0.32
C PRO A 62 4.08 11.26 -1.81
N ALA A 63 2.93 11.71 -2.29
CA ALA A 63 2.79 12.17 -3.66
C ALA A 63 3.64 13.41 -3.88
N PHE A 64 4.12 13.59 -5.10
CA PHE A 64 4.87 14.75 -5.50
C PHE A 64 3.98 15.60 -6.41
N GLY A 65 3.47 16.71 -5.86
CA GLY A 65 2.47 17.49 -6.56
C GLY A 65 1.19 16.71 -6.75
N ALA A 66 0.70 16.64 -8.00
CA ALA A 66 -0.54 15.94 -8.35
C ALA A 66 -0.30 14.52 -8.85
N SER A 67 0.88 13.96 -8.61
CA SER A 67 1.19 12.63 -9.14
C SER A 67 1.90 11.75 -8.11
N GLY A 68 1.81 10.45 -8.31
CA GLY A 68 2.50 9.46 -7.50
C GLY A 68 1.82 9.20 -6.16
N GLY A 69 2.65 8.81 -5.20
CA GLY A 69 2.18 8.43 -3.87
C GLY A 69 1.93 6.94 -3.74
N ILE A 70 2.40 6.36 -2.65
CA ILE A 70 2.16 4.95 -2.33
C ILE A 70 1.69 4.88 -0.88
N LEU A 71 0.64 4.09 -0.66
CA LEU A 71 0.16 3.77 0.69
C LEU A 71 0.28 2.27 0.88
N PHE A 72 1.05 1.87 1.87
CA PHE A 72 1.33 0.48 2.17
C PHE A 72 0.77 0.18 3.56
N ILE A 73 -0.26 -0.67 3.63
CA ILE A 73 -0.98 -0.96 4.88
C ILE A 73 -0.90 -2.45 5.16
N TRP A 74 -0.76 -2.82 6.42
CA TRP A 74 -0.78 -4.24 6.80
C TRP A 74 -1.52 -4.44 8.12
N ASP A 75 -1.94 -5.68 8.34
CA ASP A 75 -2.52 -6.09 9.61
C ASP A 75 -1.38 -6.23 10.62
N SER A 76 -1.29 -5.29 11.55
CA SER A 76 -0.20 -5.24 12.52
C SER A 76 -0.28 -6.34 13.58
N LYS A 77 -1.39 -7.05 13.64
CA LYS A 77 -1.51 -8.22 14.51
C LYS A 77 -0.78 -9.43 13.94
N LYS A 78 -0.67 -9.50 12.61
CA LYS A 78 -0.03 -10.63 11.93
C LYS A 78 1.41 -10.34 11.55
N LEU A 79 1.73 -9.09 11.22
CA LEU A 79 3.02 -8.70 10.67
C LEU A 79 3.64 -7.58 11.50
N CYS A 80 4.91 -7.74 11.83
CA CYS A 80 5.68 -6.73 12.55
C CYS A 80 6.69 -6.10 11.58
N LYS A 81 6.58 -4.78 11.41
CA LYS A 81 7.52 -4.05 10.56
C LYS A 81 8.87 -3.92 11.25
N GLU A 82 9.95 -4.28 10.55
CA GLU A 82 11.31 -4.12 11.06
C GLU A 82 12.05 -2.96 10.40
N GLU A 83 11.86 -2.77 9.09
CA GLU A 83 12.60 -1.77 8.36
C GLU A 83 11.81 -1.29 7.15
N VAL A 84 12.00 -0.04 6.75
CA VAL A 84 11.39 0.55 5.56
C VAL A 84 12.47 1.20 4.72
N VAL A 85 12.47 0.93 3.42
CA VAL A 85 13.35 1.59 2.47
C VAL A 85 12.50 2.27 1.42
N LEU A 86 12.69 3.57 1.27
CA LEU A 86 11.96 4.37 0.29
C LEU A 86 12.87 4.74 -0.88
N GLY A 87 12.44 4.41 -2.08
CA GLY A 87 13.06 4.89 -3.31
C GLY A 87 12.23 6.02 -3.89
N SER A 88 12.63 6.51 -5.07
CA SER A 88 11.86 7.57 -5.74
C SER A 88 10.49 7.10 -6.18
N PHE A 89 10.40 5.85 -6.61
CA PHE A 89 9.16 5.26 -7.12
C PHE A 89 8.91 3.88 -6.54
N SER A 90 9.48 3.62 -5.37
CA SER A 90 9.35 2.31 -4.75
C SER A 90 9.33 2.41 -3.24
N MET A 91 8.75 1.41 -2.63
CA MET A 91 8.74 1.25 -1.18
C MET A 91 8.94 -0.22 -0.88
N SER A 92 9.89 -0.51 0.01
CA SER A 92 10.14 -1.87 0.47
C SER A 92 10.00 -1.89 1.99
N VAL A 93 9.28 -2.87 2.49
CA VAL A 93 9.07 -3.04 3.93
C VAL A 93 9.52 -4.43 4.33
N LYS A 94 10.37 -4.49 5.36
CA LYS A 94 10.84 -5.74 5.93
C LYS A 94 9.93 -6.12 7.09
N PHE A 95 9.41 -7.33 7.04
CA PHE A 95 8.51 -7.84 8.07
C PHE A 95 9.09 -9.05 8.78
N ALA A 96 8.74 -9.17 10.04
CA ALA A 96 8.92 -10.40 10.79
C ALA A 96 7.56 -11.08 10.95
N LEU A 97 7.54 -12.39 10.81
CA LEU A 97 6.36 -13.20 11.02
C LEU A 97 6.73 -14.30 12.01
N ASP A 98 5.84 -14.60 12.95
CA ASP A 98 6.08 -15.64 13.94
C ASP A 98 6.40 -16.98 13.28
N GLY A 99 7.56 -17.55 13.66
CA GLY A 99 7.99 -18.83 13.14
C GLY A 99 8.65 -18.79 11.76
N CYS A 100 8.75 -17.63 11.15
CA CYS A 100 9.39 -17.45 9.85
C CYS A 100 10.47 -16.37 9.93
N GLY A 101 11.54 -16.54 9.17
CA GLY A 101 12.57 -15.54 9.08
C GLY A 101 12.03 -14.24 8.45
N PRO A 102 12.79 -13.15 8.59
CA PRO A 102 12.35 -11.88 8.01
C PRO A 102 12.27 -11.94 6.48
N PHE A 103 11.33 -11.18 5.93
CA PHE A 103 11.14 -11.11 4.48
C PHE A 103 10.78 -9.69 4.08
N TRP A 104 11.05 -9.37 2.81
CA TRP A 104 10.76 -8.06 2.24
C TRP A 104 9.58 -8.14 1.30
N ILE A 105 8.71 -7.12 1.38
CA ILE A 105 7.67 -6.90 0.39
C ILE A 105 7.93 -5.54 -0.23
N SER A 106 7.98 -5.49 -1.56
CA SER A 106 8.26 -4.26 -2.27
C SER A 106 7.13 -3.90 -3.21
N THR A 107 6.83 -2.62 -3.31
CA THR A 107 5.91 -2.10 -4.30
C THR A 107 6.63 -1.06 -5.15
N VAL A 108 6.38 -1.09 -6.44
CA VAL A 108 7.03 -0.21 -7.39
C VAL A 108 5.98 0.48 -8.22
N TYR A 109 6.16 1.77 -8.43
CA TYR A 109 5.30 2.56 -9.28
C TYR A 109 6.12 3.15 -10.41
N GLY A 110 5.81 2.76 -11.64
CA GLY A 110 6.45 3.32 -12.83
C GLY A 110 5.80 4.64 -13.21
N PRO A 111 6.54 5.72 -13.23
CA PRO A 111 5.94 7.03 -13.41
C PRO A 111 5.33 7.26 -14.77
N ASN A 112 5.75 6.55 -15.81
CA ASN A 112 5.48 7.02 -17.16
C ASN A 112 5.06 6.02 -18.19
N SER A 113 5.02 4.75 -17.97
CA SER A 113 4.61 3.91 -19.06
C SER A 113 4.24 2.49 -18.65
N ARG A 114 3.32 1.93 -19.43
CA ARG A 114 2.93 0.54 -19.29
C ARG A 114 4.10 -0.42 -19.53
N SER A 115 5.07 -0.04 -20.36
CA SER A 115 6.21 -0.89 -20.63
C SER A 115 7.13 -0.99 -19.42
N LEU A 116 7.32 0.10 -18.69
CA LEU A 116 8.07 0.08 -17.44
C LEU A 116 7.37 -0.79 -16.40
N MET A 117 6.07 -0.71 -16.31
CA MET A 117 5.30 -1.55 -15.38
C MET A 117 5.39 -3.02 -15.73
N LYS A 118 5.46 -3.38 -17.00
CA LYS A 118 5.66 -4.75 -17.44
C LYS A 118 6.98 -5.34 -16.93
N ASP A 119 8.04 -4.55 -16.95
CA ASP A 119 9.36 -5.00 -16.51
C ASP A 119 9.39 -5.29 -15.02
N PHE A 120 8.53 -4.64 -14.24
CA PHE A 120 8.46 -4.85 -12.81
C PHE A 120 7.50 -5.98 -12.39
N TRP A 121 6.54 -6.32 -13.22
CA TRP A 121 5.51 -7.30 -12.88
C TRP A 121 5.75 -8.68 -13.47
N VAL A 122 6.80 -8.84 -14.26
CA VAL A 122 7.23 -10.13 -14.77
C VAL A 122 8.24 -10.75 -13.82
#